data_fc13f0a7436a6adeff374bdcd70761be
#
_entry.id   fc13f0a7436a6adeff374bdcd70761be
#
_cell.length_a   1.000
_cell.length_b   1.000
_cell.length_c   1.000
_cell.angle_alpha   90.00
_cell.angle_beta   90.00
_cell.angle_gamma   90.00
#
_symmetry.space_group_name_H-M   'P 1'
#
loop_
_entity.id
_entity.type
_entity.pdbx_description
1 polymer ?
#
loop_
_entity_poly.entity_id
_entity_poly.type
_entity_poly.pdbx_seq_one_letter_code
_entity_poly.pdbx_strand_id
1 'polypeptide(L)'
;MKLSPICEQDARRLSGLKSIPAAALILILVWLMFLPACSGNGAKGSGAPPAMGMTVPVTAAGVTQQTIPVEVRVIGNVEAYSTVTVRSQIDGEVDRVYFQEGRDVNAGDLLFTVDSRPYQARLKQAEATLARDIAQAKNAQAQAERSTKLFQAGIVSKDQYDQFQTNADALEASVRADRAAVESAKVDLGYCTVRSSIAGRTGNFVGWKIDLIGSAGRFAPSGGKMI
;
A
#
# COMPACT_ATOMS: atom_id res chain seq x y z
N MET A 1 -11.65 -1.62 -21.98
CA MET A 1 -12.11 -1.60 -20.60
C MET A 1 -12.90 -2.89 -20.38
N LYS A 2 -12.25 -3.96 -19.89
CA LYS A 2 -12.87 -5.27 -19.62
C LYS A 2 -12.82 -5.49 -18.11
N LEU A 3 -13.98 -5.51 -17.48
CA LEU A 3 -14.18 -5.84 -16.09
C LEU A 3 -14.00 -7.34 -15.89
N SER A 4 -13.19 -7.73 -14.90
CA SER A 4 -12.88 -9.10 -14.50
C SER A 4 -14.06 -9.73 -13.74
N PRO A 5 -14.38 -11.00 -13.93
CA PRO A 5 -15.40 -11.73 -13.20
C PRO A 5 -14.79 -12.43 -11.97
N ILE A 6 -14.84 -11.83 -10.80
CA ILE A 6 -14.51 -12.45 -9.50
C ILE A 6 -15.72 -12.28 -8.55
N CYS A 7 -16.88 -12.77 -8.94
CA CYS A 7 -18.04 -12.76 -8.06
C CYS A 7 -19.07 -13.83 -8.42
N GLU A 8 -18.62 -15.04 -8.83
CA GLU A 8 -19.56 -16.11 -9.22
C GLU A 8 -19.11 -17.51 -8.76
N GLN A 9 -18.61 -17.63 -7.54
CA GLN A 9 -18.28 -18.96 -7.00
C GLN A 9 -18.86 -19.31 -5.62
N ASP A 10 -19.70 -18.48 -5.00
CA ASP A 10 -20.30 -18.82 -3.70
C ASP A 10 -21.79 -19.23 -3.72
N ALA A 11 -22.38 -19.42 -4.90
CA ALA A 11 -23.79 -19.80 -5.02
C ALA A 11 -24.04 -21.31 -5.30
N ARG A 12 -23.08 -22.20 -5.12
CA ARG A 12 -23.27 -23.64 -5.41
C ARG A 12 -22.98 -24.59 -4.24
N ARG A 13 -23.22 -24.20 -3.02
CA ARG A 13 -23.08 -25.11 -1.86
C ARG A 13 -24.35 -25.36 -1.05
N LEU A 14 -25.54 -25.05 -1.55
CA LEU A 14 -26.81 -25.29 -0.86
C LEU A 14 -27.83 -26.07 -1.72
N SER A 15 -27.41 -27.08 -2.47
CA SER A 15 -28.34 -27.99 -3.13
C SER A 15 -27.94 -29.45 -2.90
N GLY A 16 -28.02 -29.91 -1.66
CA GLY A 16 -27.71 -31.27 -1.26
C GLY A 16 -28.64 -31.87 -0.22
N LEU A 17 -29.85 -31.34 -0.07
CA LEU A 17 -30.86 -31.97 0.79
C LEU A 17 -31.70 -32.90 -0.10
N LYS A 18 -31.13 -34.05 -0.41
CA LYS A 18 -31.85 -35.15 -1.08
C LYS A 18 -32.94 -35.69 -0.13
N SER A 19 -34.12 -35.68 -0.64
CA SER A 19 -35.36 -36.31 -0.15
C SER A 19 -35.09 -37.58 0.65
N ILE A 20 -35.45 -37.57 1.93
CA ILE A 20 -35.56 -38.78 2.74
C ILE A 20 -36.77 -39.56 2.20
N PRO A 21 -36.61 -40.79 1.69
CA PRO A 21 -37.74 -41.57 1.20
C PRO A 21 -38.70 -41.88 2.37
N ALA A 22 -39.97 -41.71 2.12
CA ALA A 22 -41.06 -41.93 3.07
C ALA A 22 -40.96 -43.30 3.77
N ALA A 23 -40.27 -44.26 3.17
CA ALA A 23 -39.99 -45.57 3.74
C ALA A 23 -39.13 -45.54 4.99
N ALA A 24 -38.21 -44.58 5.13
CA ALA A 24 -37.35 -44.47 6.30
C ALA A 24 -38.09 -43.92 7.54
N LEU A 25 -39.13 -43.10 7.34
CA LEU A 25 -39.95 -42.56 8.40
C LEU A 25 -40.88 -43.66 8.98
N ILE A 26 -41.37 -44.58 8.13
CA ILE A 26 -42.22 -45.70 8.55
C ILE A 26 -41.41 -46.72 9.39
N LEU A 27 -40.15 -46.97 9.03
CA LEU A 27 -39.25 -47.88 9.77
C LEU A 27 -38.92 -47.36 11.18
N ILE A 28 -38.75 -46.06 11.35
CA ILE A 28 -38.52 -45.46 12.65
C ILE A 28 -39.75 -45.51 13.56
N LEU A 29 -40.94 -45.36 12.96
CA LEU A 29 -42.21 -45.43 13.68
C LEU A 29 -42.57 -46.85 14.12
N VAL A 30 -42.21 -47.86 13.37
CA VAL A 30 -42.38 -49.30 13.70
C VAL A 30 -41.41 -49.70 14.82
N TRP A 31 -40.20 -49.10 14.88
CA TRP A 31 -39.19 -49.45 15.91
C TRP A 31 -39.53 -48.85 17.27
N LEU A 32 -40.35 -47.79 17.34
CA LEU A 32 -40.81 -47.16 18.59
C LEU A 32 -41.94 -47.95 19.27
N MET A 33 -42.58 -48.88 18.57
CA MET A 33 -43.69 -49.67 19.10
C MET A 33 -43.25 -50.98 19.80
N PHE A 34 -41.94 -51.31 19.74
CA PHE A 34 -41.40 -52.54 20.33
C PHE A 34 -40.66 -52.33 21.65
N LEU A 35 -41.11 -51.44 22.53
CA LEU A 35 -40.61 -51.38 23.89
C LEU A 35 -41.45 -52.27 24.78
N PRO A 36 -40.91 -53.40 25.31
CA PRO A 36 -41.69 -54.23 26.24
C PRO A 36 -41.84 -53.50 27.54
N ALA A 37 -43.06 -53.28 27.93
CA ALA A 37 -43.46 -52.86 29.27
C ALA A 37 -43.18 -54.01 30.23
N CYS A 38 -42.12 -53.90 31.03
CA CYS A 38 -41.85 -54.80 32.10
C CYS A 38 -42.54 -54.30 33.37
N SER A 39 -43.82 -54.67 33.50
CA SER A 39 -44.61 -54.57 34.74
C SER A 39 -44.27 -55.78 35.59
N GLY A 40 -43.48 -55.63 36.63
CA GLY A 40 -43.13 -56.68 37.60
C GLY A 40 -43.73 -56.34 38.95
N ASN A 41 -44.76 -57.05 39.24
CA ASN A 41 -45.56 -57.03 40.44
C ASN A 41 -44.81 -57.62 41.69
N GLY A 42 -45.19 -57.19 42.86
CA GLY A 42 -44.57 -57.36 44.14
C GLY A 42 -44.33 -58.76 44.62
N ALA A 43 -43.37 -58.87 45.49
CA ALA A 43 -43.24 -59.95 46.49
C ALA A 43 -42.81 -59.31 47.83
N LYS A 44 -43.72 -59.51 48.83
CA LYS A 44 -43.44 -59.33 50.23
C LYS A 44 -42.48 -60.48 50.66
N GLY A 45 -41.36 -60.13 51.25
CA GLY A 45 -40.45 -61.10 51.77
C GLY A 45 -39.57 -60.50 52.86
N SER A 46 -40.00 -60.79 54.07
CA SER A 46 -39.24 -61.19 55.29
C SER A 46 -37.98 -60.37 55.63
N GLY A 47 -38.00 -59.89 56.85
CA GLY A 47 -37.03 -59.20 57.62
C GLY A 47 -35.58 -59.67 57.53
N ALA A 48 -34.76 -58.73 57.26
CA ALA A 48 -33.33 -58.73 57.53
C ALA A 48 -33.04 -57.66 58.60
N PRO A 49 -32.14 -57.92 59.54
CA PRO A 49 -31.86 -56.98 60.61
C PRO A 49 -31.23 -55.70 60.09
N PRO A 50 -31.41 -54.58 60.80
CA PRO A 50 -30.86 -53.32 60.34
C PRO A 50 -29.34 -53.40 60.22
N ALA A 51 -28.83 -53.47 59.04
CA ALA A 51 -27.44 -53.23 58.81
C ALA A 51 -27.12 -51.86 59.39
N MET A 52 -26.35 -51.82 60.42
CA MET A 52 -25.71 -50.59 60.93
C MET A 52 -25.04 -49.93 59.76
N GLY A 53 -25.67 -48.90 59.24
CA GLY A 53 -25.12 -48.11 58.15
C GLY A 53 -23.77 -47.53 58.64
N MET A 54 -22.70 -48.10 58.16
CA MET A 54 -21.39 -47.43 58.28
C MET A 54 -21.52 -46.11 57.55
N THR A 55 -21.73 -45.04 58.30
CA THR A 55 -21.67 -43.67 57.71
C THR A 55 -20.24 -43.40 57.27
N VAL A 56 -20.01 -43.47 55.98
CA VAL A 56 -18.72 -43.07 55.41
C VAL A 56 -18.63 -41.55 55.52
N PRO A 57 -17.64 -41.02 56.23
CA PRO A 57 -17.44 -39.58 56.30
C PRO A 57 -17.10 -39.04 54.87
N VAL A 58 -17.95 -38.20 54.35
CA VAL A 58 -17.72 -37.49 53.01
C VAL A 58 -17.44 -36.05 53.36
N THR A 59 -16.40 -35.53 52.73
CA THR A 59 -16.08 -34.11 52.79
C THR A 59 -16.80 -33.41 51.63
N ALA A 60 -17.77 -32.59 51.95
CA ALA A 60 -18.43 -31.75 50.93
C ALA A 60 -17.71 -30.40 50.86
N ALA A 61 -17.23 -30.07 49.71
CA ALA A 61 -16.69 -28.73 49.40
C ALA A 61 -17.72 -27.93 48.59
N GLY A 62 -17.92 -26.68 48.93
CA GLY A 62 -18.76 -25.80 48.16
C GLY A 62 -18.20 -25.56 46.74
N VAL A 63 -19.02 -25.67 45.73
CA VAL A 63 -18.61 -25.36 44.35
C VAL A 63 -18.55 -23.86 44.22
N THR A 64 -17.38 -23.34 43.86
CA THR A 64 -17.18 -21.94 43.53
C THR A 64 -17.02 -21.81 42.01
N GLN A 65 -17.79 -20.93 41.41
CA GLN A 65 -17.62 -20.59 39.96
C GLN A 65 -16.49 -19.56 39.85
N GLN A 66 -15.41 -19.92 39.20
CA GLN A 66 -14.28 -19.04 38.95
C GLN A 66 -13.99 -18.98 37.46
N THR A 67 -13.89 -17.77 36.93
CA THR A 67 -13.46 -17.56 35.55
C THR A 67 -11.93 -17.70 35.50
N ILE A 68 -11.46 -18.71 34.81
CA ILE A 68 -10.02 -18.93 34.63
C ILE A 68 -9.66 -18.38 33.24
N PRO A 69 -8.76 -17.39 33.15
CA PRO A 69 -8.28 -16.95 31.85
C PRO A 69 -7.42 -18.05 31.23
N VAL A 70 -7.77 -18.43 29.98
CA VAL A 70 -6.95 -19.35 29.20
C VAL A 70 -5.98 -18.50 28.37
N GLU A 71 -4.71 -18.54 28.78
CA GLU A 71 -3.63 -17.91 27.98
C GLU A 71 -3.13 -18.89 26.92
N VAL A 72 -3.32 -18.52 25.65
CA VAL A 72 -2.74 -19.25 24.52
C VAL A 72 -1.46 -18.55 24.11
N ARG A 73 -0.31 -19.17 24.37
CA ARG A 73 0.99 -18.69 23.91
C ARG A 73 1.27 -19.27 22.55
N VAL A 74 1.37 -18.39 21.56
CA VAL A 74 1.70 -18.77 20.18
C VAL A 74 3.00 -18.10 19.76
N ILE A 75 3.77 -18.80 18.96
CA ILE A 75 4.98 -18.27 18.35
C ILE A 75 4.58 -17.83 16.94
N GLY A 76 4.93 -16.62 16.54
CA GLY A 76 4.70 -16.09 15.21
C GLY A 76 5.90 -15.26 14.76
N ASN A 77 6.08 -15.14 13.46
CA ASN A 77 7.04 -14.25 12.85
C ASN A 77 6.34 -12.93 12.52
N VAL A 78 7.01 -11.82 12.81
CA VAL A 78 6.56 -10.49 12.43
C VAL A 78 7.26 -10.13 11.12
N GLU A 79 6.47 -9.92 10.08
CA GLU A 79 6.97 -9.46 8.79
C GLU A 79 6.49 -8.03 8.52
N ALA A 80 7.31 -7.27 7.79
CA ALA A 80 6.93 -5.94 7.38
C ALA A 80 5.76 -5.99 6.38
N TYR A 81 4.72 -5.19 6.62
CA TYR A 81 3.59 -5.08 5.69
C TYR A 81 4.01 -4.56 4.31
N SER A 82 4.95 -3.63 4.28
CA SER A 82 5.49 -3.05 3.05
C SER A 82 6.93 -2.62 3.28
N THR A 83 7.78 -2.90 2.31
CA THR A 83 9.17 -2.43 2.31
C THR A 83 9.41 -1.65 1.03
N VAL A 84 9.85 -0.41 1.15
CA VAL A 84 10.17 0.46 0.01
C VAL A 84 11.64 0.81 0.07
N THR A 85 12.36 0.50 -1.01
CA THR A 85 13.74 0.91 -1.18
C THR A 85 13.80 2.30 -1.79
N VAL A 86 14.28 3.28 -1.04
CA VAL A 86 14.55 4.65 -1.52
C VAL A 86 16.01 4.73 -1.94
N ARG A 87 16.24 5.17 -3.17
CA ARG A 87 17.57 5.40 -3.73
C ARG A 87 17.63 6.73 -4.47
N SER A 88 18.82 7.28 -4.57
CA SER A 88 19.06 8.45 -5.43
C SER A 88 18.74 8.11 -6.88
N GLN A 89 18.14 9.06 -7.60
CA GLN A 89 17.90 8.99 -9.05
C GLN A 89 19.03 9.65 -9.85
N ILE A 90 19.98 10.28 -9.15
CA ILE A 90 21.11 10.98 -9.74
C ILE A 90 22.42 10.47 -9.11
N ASP A 91 23.51 10.61 -9.84
CA ASP A 91 24.85 10.27 -9.40
C ASP A 91 25.47 11.44 -8.61
N GLY A 92 26.26 11.14 -7.59
CA GLY A 92 26.96 12.14 -6.80
C GLY A 92 27.31 11.66 -5.42
N GLU A 93 28.08 12.47 -4.70
CA GLU A 93 28.44 12.22 -3.31
C GLU A 93 27.26 12.62 -2.40
N VAL A 94 27.03 11.86 -1.33
CA VAL A 94 26.10 12.22 -0.30
C VAL A 94 26.69 13.35 0.54
N ASP A 95 26.08 14.51 0.50
CA ASP A 95 26.52 15.68 1.26
C ASP A 95 26.15 15.54 2.74
N ARG A 96 24.90 15.16 3.02
CA ARG A 96 24.42 15.04 4.40
C ARG A 96 23.29 14.04 4.53
N VAL A 97 23.27 13.30 5.65
CA VAL A 97 22.19 12.39 6.07
C VAL A 97 21.47 13.00 7.26
N TYR A 98 20.14 13.02 7.24
CA TYR A 98 19.29 13.71 8.23
C TYR A 98 18.50 12.76 9.13
N PHE A 99 18.58 11.45 8.91
CA PHE A 99 17.91 10.45 9.72
C PHE A 99 18.92 9.59 10.49
N GLN A 100 18.42 8.83 11.42
CA GLN A 100 19.17 7.76 12.12
C GLN A 100 18.55 6.42 11.76
N GLU A 101 19.38 5.41 11.54
CA GLU A 101 18.93 4.05 11.27
C GLU A 101 18.04 3.51 12.41
N GLY A 102 16.99 2.80 12.03
CA GLY A 102 16.01 2.26 12.98
C GLY A 102 15.02 3.27 13.56
N ARG A 103 15.05 4.55 13.16
CA ARG A 103 14.08 5.55 13.57
C ARG A 103 12.87 5.61 12.65
N ASP A 104 11.76 6.05 13.23
CA ASP A 104 10.53 6.30 12.48
C ASP A 104 10.62 7.64 11.76
N VAL A 105 10.21 7.67 10.49
CA VAL A 105 10.13 8.85 9.63
C VAL A 105 8.73 8.97 9.04
N ASN A 106 8.30 10.20 8.75
CA ASN A 106 7.04 10.46 8.07
C ASN A 106 7.24 10.56 6.55
N ALA A 107 6.15 10.39 5.81
CA ALA A 107 6.17 10.68 4.39
C ALA A 107 6.51 12.16 4.15
N GLY A 108 7.46 12.42 3.24
CA GLY A 108 7.98 13.76 2.95
C GLY A 108 9.19 14.18 3.78
N ASP A 109 9.54 13.47 4.85
CA ASP A 109 10.73 13.78 5.64
C ASP A 109 12.01 13.69 4.79
N LEU A 110 12.92 14.63 5.03
CA LEU A 110 14.21 14.67 4.36
C LEU A 110 15.11 13.55 4.88
N LEU A 111 15.56 12.69 3.97
CA LEU A 111 16.43 11.57 4.32
C LEU A 111 17.90 11.92 4.12
N PHE A 112 18.27 12.31 2.94
CA PHE A 112 19.65 12.73 2.65
C PHE A 112 19.69 13.70 1.47
N THR A 113 20.79 14.40 1.35
CA THR A 113 21.09 15.29 0.22
C THR A 113 22.34 14.82 -0.52
N VAL A 114 22.28 14.91 -1.84
CA VAL A 114 23.42 14.69 -2.75
C VAL A 114 24.02 16.05 -3.09
N ASP A 115 25.31 16.10 -3.37
CA ASP A 115 25.98 17.35 -3.77
C ASP A 115 25.27 18.01 -4.97
N SER A 116 24.64 19.14 -4.70
CA SER A 116 23.84 19.88 -5.69
C SER A 116 24.66 20.83 -6.57
N ARG A 117 25.94 21.09 -6.24
CA ARG A 117 26.78 22.07 -6.96
C ARG A 117 26.91 21.80 -8.45
N PRO A 118 27.18 20.55 -8.91
CA PRO A 118 27.24 20.25 -10.33
C PRO A 118 25.90 20.48 -11.05
N TYR A 119 24.79 20.14 -10.40
CA TYR A 119 23.45 20.30 -10.95
C TYR A 119 23.03 21.77 -11.01
N GLN A 120 23.35 22.57 -9.98
CA GLN A 120 23.19 24.02 -10.01
C GLN A 120 23.97 24.67 -11.15
N ALA A 121 25.22 24.23 -11.38
CA ALA A 121 26.02 24.73 -12.49
C ALA A 121 25.40 24.40 -13.86
N ARG A 122 24.89 23.17 -14.03
CA ARG A 122 24.15 22.76 -15.26
C ARG A 122 22.90 23.59 -15.46
N LEU A 123 22.11 23.83 -14.40
CA LEU A 123 20.93 24.68 -14.48
C LEU A 123 21.28 26.09 -14.93
N LYS A 124 22.28 26.74 -14.30
CA LYS A 124 22.75 28.07 -14.70
C LYS A 124 23.23 28.12 -16.15
N GLN A 125 23.92 27.06 -16.62
CA GLN A 125 24.35 26.97 -18.00
C GLN A 125 23.15 26.90 -18.96
N ALA A 126 22.12 26.09 -18.65
CA ALA A 126 20.91 25.98 -19.47
C ALA A 126 20.13 27.30 -19.47
N GLU A 127 20.02 27.98 -18.33
CA GLU A 127 19.39 29.31 -18.22
C GLU A 127 20.13 30.39 -19.03
N ALA A 128 21.46 30.36 -19.05
CA ALA A 128 22.26 31.29 -19.84
C ALA A 128 22.10 31.04 -21.35
N THR A 129 22.02 29.76 -21.76
CA THR A 129 21.72 29.38 -23.15
C THR A 129 20.36 29.88 -23.57
N LEU A 130 19.33 29.61 -22.76
CA LEU A 130 17.96 30.08 -23.00
C LEU A 130 17.91 31.60 -23.11
N ALA A 131 18.59 32.34 -22.23
CA ALA A 131 18.61 33.80 -22.27
C ALA A 131 19.23 34.33 -23.56
N ARG A 132 20.32 33.71 -24.07
CA ARG A 132 20.92 34.02 -25.34
C ARG A 132 19.94 33.82 -26.51
N ASP A 133 19.29 32.64 -26.53
CA ASP A 133 18.43 32.27 -27.65
C ASP A 133 17.09 33.04 -27.65
N ILE A 134 16.60 33.44 -26.48
CA ILE A 134 15.49 34.42 -26.39
C ILE A 134 15.88 35.74 -27.02
N ALA A 135 17.09 36.25 -26.80
CA ALA A 135 17.56 37.50 -27.39
C ALA A 135 17.68 37.39 -28.91
N GLN A 136 18.18 36.24 -29.40
CA GLN A 136 18.26 35.97 -30.87
C GLN A 136 16.88 35.87 -31.51
N ALA A 137 15.95 35.12 -30.89
CA ALA A 137 14.59 34.95 -31.35
C ALA A 137 13.85 36.30 -31.38
N LYS A 138 13.99 37.13 -30.35
CA LYS A 138 13.41 38.49 -30.31
C LYS A 138 13.94 39.39 -31.47
N ASN A 139 15.24 39.28 -31.76
CA ASN A 139 15.82 40.02 -32.89
C ASN A 139 15.26 39.51 -34.22
N ALA A 140 15.20 38.21 -34.45
CA ALA A 140 14.64 37.62 -35.65
C ALA A 140 13.16 37.95 -35.83
N GLN A 141 12.39 37.91 -34.76
CA GLN A 141 10.97 38.29 -34.78
C GLN A 141 10.79 39.74 -35.20
N ALA A 142 11.60 40.68 -34.65
CA ALA A 142 11.58 42.08 -35.04
C ALA A 142 11.99 42.27 -36.53
N GLN A 143 12.88 41.41 -37.03
CA GLN A 143 13.24 41.42 -38.49
C GLN A 143 12.06 40.89 -39.34
N ALA A 144 11.41 39.82 -38.94
CA ALA A 144 10.25 39.28 -39.62
C ALA A 144 9.08 40.29 -39.66
N GLU A 145 8.82 40.96 -38.55
CA GLU A 145 7.80 42.04 -38.49
C GLU A 145 8.11 43.20 -39.43
N ARG A 146 9.37 43.63 -39.49
CA ARG A 146 9.79 44.68 -40.46
C ARG A 146 9.65 44.19 -41.88
N SER A 147 10.08 42.94 -42.17
CA SER A 147 9.94 42.34 -43.51
C SER A 147 8.48 42.21 -43.94
N THR A 148 7.58 41.89 -43.02
CA THR A 148 6.13 41.82 -43.25
C THR A 148 5.60 43.18 -43.74
N LYS A 149 5.98 44.30 -43.10
CA LYS A 149 5.57 45.65 -43.49
C LYS A 149 6.14 46.04 -44.86
N LEU A 150 7.40 45.67 -45.15
CA LEU A 150 8.03 45.96 -46.44
C LEU A 150 7.42 45.11 -47.56
N PHE A 151 7.07 43.88 -47.31
CA PHE A 151 6.38 43.02 -48.29
C PHE A 151 4.98 43.55 -48.61
N GLN A 152 4.21 44.01 -47.61
CA GLN A 152 2.92 44.68 -47.81
C GLN A 152 3.04 45.96 -48.62
N ALA A 153 4.16 46.67 -48.49
CA ALA A 153 4.46 47.84 -49.29
C ALA A 153 5.05 47.52 -50.71
N GLY A 154 5.21 46.22 -51.03
CA GLY A 154 5.75 45.80 -52.32
C GLY A 154 7.26 46.03 -52.50
N ILE A 155 8.02 46.25 -51.42
CA ILE A 155 9.44 46.65 -51.47
C ILE A 155 10.36 45.41 -51.51
N VAL A 156 9.95 44.28 -50.89
CA VAL A 156 10.74 43.04 -50.81
C VAL A 156 10.04 41.90 -51.55
N SER A 157 10.85 40.91 -52.01
CA SER A 157 10.31 39.71 -52.67
C SER A 157 9.65 38.77 -51.64
N LYS A 158 8.78 37.90 -52.16
CA LYS A 158 8.15 36.88 -51.33
C LYS A 158 9.20 35.94 -50.70
N ASP A 159 10.19 35.52 -51.48
CA ASP A 159 11.25 34.63 -50.97
C ASP A 159 12.01 35.25 -49.80
N GLN A 160 12.29 36.55 -49.87
CA GLN A 160 12.96 37.25 -48.76
C GLN A 160 12.06 37.37 -47.53
N TYR A 161 10.77 37.63 -47.72
CA TYR A 161 9.79 37.63 -46.63
C TYR A 161 9.71 36.24 -45.98
N ASP A 162 9.53 35.17 -46.78
CA ASP A 162 9.41 33.80 -46.30
C ASP A 162 10.69 33.36 -45.53
N GLN A 163 11.87 33.79 -45.97
CA GLN A 163 13.15 33.52 -45.30
C GLN A 163 13.21 34.13 -43.89
N PHE A 164 12.80 35.39 -43.70
CA PHE A 164 12.80 36.03 -42.41
C PHE A 164 11.77 35.38 -41.46
N GLN A 165 10.61 35.03 -41.98
CA GLN A 165 9.57 34.36 -41.22
C GLN A 165 10.06 32.97 -40.74
N THR A 166 10.58 32.17 -41.68
CA THR A 166 11.09 30.82 -41.33
C THR A 166 12.23 30.90 -40.34
N ASN A 167 13.14 31.91 -40.45
CA ASN A 167 14.21 32.08 -39.47
C ASN A 167 13.69 32.45 -38.08
N ALA A 168 12.66 33.31 -38.00
CA ALA A 168 12.03 33.63 -36.72
C ALA A 168 11.36 32.39 -36.07
N ASP A 169 10.64 31.62 -36.87
CA ASP A 169 9.97 30.40 -36.42
C ASP A 169 10.99 29.34 -35.96
N ALA A 170 12.12 29.20 -36.64
CA ALA A 170 13.19 28.28 -36.27
C ALA A 170 13.82 28.67 -34.93
N LEU A 171 14.12 29.96 -34.73
CA LEU A 171 14.69 30.45 -33.47
C LEU A 171 13.67 30.36 -32.31
N GLU A 172 12.40 30.56 -32.56
CA GLU A 172 11.35 30.35 -31.57
C GLU A 172 11.27 28.86 -31.19
N ALA A 173 11.41 27.93 -32.13
CA ALA A 173 11.49 26.50 -31.84
C ALA A 173 12.72 26.16 -30.98
N SER A 174 13.88 26.82 -31.25
CA SER A 174 15.08 26.68 -30.39
C SER A 174 14.81 27.12 -28.95
N VAL A 175 14.17 28.25 -28.73
CA VAL A 175 13.77 28.75 -27.42
C VAL A 175 12.87 27.74 -26.69
N ARG A 176 11.94 27.08 -27.39
CA ARG A 176 11.10 26.04 -26.81
C ARG A 176 11.92 24.83 -26.36
N ALA A 177 12.92 24.42 -27.15
CA ALA A 177 13.83 23.33 -26.79
C ALA A 177 14.69 23.67 -25.56
N ASP A 178 15.22 24.91 -25.53
CA ASP A 178 16.02 25.36 -24.37
C ASP A 178 15.19 25.47 -23.08
N ARG A 179 13.93 25.89 -23.18
CA ARG A 179 13.01 25.85 -22.01
C ARG A 179 12.86 24.43 -21.46
N ALA A 180 12.71 23.46 -22.34
CA ALA A 180 12.63 22.07 -21.93
C ALA A 180 13.94 21.59 -21.27
N ALA A 181 15.10 22.04 -21.79
CA ALA A 181 16.40 21.74 -21.18
C ALA A 181 16.56 22.36 -19.79
N VAL A 182 16.08 23.59 -19.57
CA VAL A 182 16.04 24.23 -18.25
C VAL A 182 15.16 23.47 -17.28
N GLU A 183 13.96 23.04 -17.71
CA GLU A 183 13.07 22.24 -16.88
C GLU A 183 13.68 20.88 -16.53
N SER A 184 14.36 20.21 -17.45
CA SER A 184 15.10 18.98 -17.17
C SER A 184 16.18 19.21 -16.11
N ALA A 185 16.98 20.28 -16.23
CA ALA A 185 18.02 20.60 -15.25
C ALA A 185 17.45 20.94 -13.87
N LYS A 186 16.26 21.54 -13.79
CA LYS A 186 15.54 21.78 -12.52
C LYS A 186 15.07 20.48 -11.86
N VAL A 187 14.57 19.53 -12.65
CA VAL A 187 14.17 18.21 -12.15
C VAL A 187 15.38 17.48 -11.59
N ASP A 188 16.52 17.48 -12.31
CA ASP A 188 17.76 16.87 -11.82
C ASP A 188 18.22 17.51 -10.49
N LEU A 189 18.13 18.82 -10.39
CA LEU A 189 18.44 19.53 -9.13
C LEU A 189 17.46 19.13 -8.01
N GLY A 190 16.20 18.92 -8.33
CA GLY A 190 15.20 18.43 -7.38
C GLY A 190 15.54 17.05 -6.81
N TYR A 191 16.10 16.18 -7.63
CA TYR A 191 16.54 14.84 -7.21
C TYR A 191 17.77 14.85 -6.28
N CYS A 192 18.47 15.98 -6.14
CA CYS A 192 19.52 16.11 -5.12
C CYS A 192 18.97 16.02 -3.69
N THR A 193 17.67 16.22 -3.50
CA THR A 193 17.02 16.19 -2.21
C THR A 193 16.13 14.97 -2.10
N VAL A 194 16.60 13.92 -1.43
CA VAL A 194 15.88 12.66 -1.31
C VAL A 194 15.00 12.67 -0.07
N ARG A 195 13.69 12.44 -0.28
CA ARG A 195 12.68 12.41 0.76
C ARG A 195 12.01 11.05 0.87
N SER A 196 11.46 10.77 2.03
CA SER A 196 10.67 9.55 2.27
C SER A 196 9.37 9.59 1.47
N SER A 197 9.09 8.51 0.74
CA SER A 197 7.82 8.32 0.02
C SER A 197 6.69 7.80 0.91
N ILE A 198 7.02 7.15 2.02
CA ILE A 198 6.07 6.55 2.97
C ILE A 198 6.45 6.88 4.40
N ALA A 199 5.47 6.80 5.31
CA ALA A 199 5.75 6.77 6.73
C ALA A 199 6.18 5.35 7.14
N GLY A 200 7.26 5.26 7.94
CA GLY A 200 7.78 3.96 8.33
C GLY A 200 9.07 4.05 9.13
N ARG A 201 9.65 2.89 9.38
CA ARG A 201 10.95 2.80 10.06
C ARG A 201 12.07 2.68 9.05
N THR A 202 13.12 3.46 9.24
CA THR A 202 14.33 3.38 8.42
C THR A 202 15.09 2.10 8.72
N GLY A 203 15.49 1.41 7.65
CA GLY A 203 16.43 0.30 7.72
C GLY A 203 17.88 0.74 7.67
N ASN A 204 18.72 -0.14 7.18
CA ASN A 204 20.16 0.12 7.04
C ASN A 204 20.44 1.03 5.84
N PHE A 205 21.37 1.97 6.01
CA PHE A 205 21.85 2.85 4.96
C PHE A 205 23.11 2.26 4.32
N VAL A 206 23.01 1.87 3.06
CA VAL A 206 24.15 1.36 2.31
C VAL A 206 24.47 2.34 1.18
N GLY A 207 25.35 3.29 1.50
CA GLY A 207 25.91 4.26 0.55
C GLY A 207 24.90 5.20 -0.12
N TRP A 208 24.05 4.71 -0.99
CA TRP A 208 23.09 5.49 -1.80
C TRP A 208 21.67 4.93 -1.75
N LYS A 209 21.44 3.94 -0.90
CA LYS A 209 20.20 3.18 -0.80
C LYS A 209 19.74 3.07 0.66
N ILE A 210 18.45 3.30 0.89
CA ILE A 210 17.79 3.14 2.19
C ILE A 210 16.58 2.24 2.00
N ASP A 211 16.43 1.25 2.86
CA ASP A 211 15.22 0.46 2.93
C ASP A 211 14.27 1.07 3.98
N LEU A 212 13.07 1.47 3.57
CA LEU A 212 12.01 1.93 4.44
C LEU A 212 11.06 0.78 4.69
N ILE A 213 10.90 0.42 5.94
CA ILE A 213 9.93 -0.57 6.40
C ILE A 213 8.65 0.19 6.76
N GLY A 214 7.62 0.08 5.92
CA GLY A 214 6.33 0.70 6.18
C GLY A 214 5.76 0.22 7.51
N SER A 215 5.47 1.15 8.42
CA SER A 215 4.70 0.84 9.61
C SER A 215 3.26 0.56 9.18
N ALA A 216 2.92 -0.70 8.99
CA ALA A 216 1.53 -1.11 9.08
C ALA A 216 1.02 -0.64 10.43
N GLY A 217 -0.01 0.19 10.41
CA GLY A 217 -0.55 0.91 11.54
C GLY A 217 -0.43 0.16 12.85
N ARG A 218 -0.24 0.92 13.94
CA ARG A 218 -0.11 0.44 15.33
C ARG A 218 -0.77 -0.91 15.50
N PHE A 219 0.01 -1.93 15.82
CA PHE A 219 -0.51 -3.18 16.34
C PHE A 219 -1.17 -2.84 17.68
N ALA A 220 -2.42 -2.45 17.64
CA ALA A 220 -3.24 -2.49 18.83
C ALA A 220 -3.32 -3.97 19.18
N PRO A 221 -2.89 -4.41 20.37
CA PRO A 221 -3.21 -5.75 20.81
C PRO A 221 -4.73 -5.80 20.82
N SER A 222 -5.30 -6.54 19.88
CA SER A 222 -6.72 -6.80 19.88
C SER A 222 -6.99 -7.61 21.14
N GLY A 223 -7.36 -6.94 22.21
CA GLY A 223 -8.02 -7.53 23.34
C GLY A 223 -9.34 -8.09 22.85
N GLY A 224 -9.28 -9.19 22.14
CA GLY A 224 -10.41 -9.99 21.76
C GLY A 224 -11.02 -10.56 23.03
N LYS A 225 -11.97 -9.84 23.62
CA LYS A 225 -12.88 -10.35 24.62
C LYS A 225 -13.79 -11.30 23.87
N MET A 226 -13.43 -12.59 23.79
CA MET A 226 -14.38 -13.61 23.44
C MET A 226 -15.27 -13.84 24.67
N ILE A 227 -16.54 -13.54 24.49
CA ILE A 227 -17.62 -13.89 25.40
C ILE A 227 -17.98 -15.34 25.16
#